data_77a9778c313c734b82d112e080e0668a
#
_entry.id   77a9778c313c734b82d112e080e0668a
#
_cell.length_a   1.000
_cell.length_b   1.000
_cell.length_c   1.000
_cell.angle_alpha   90.00
_cell.angle_beta   90.00
_cell.angle_gamma   90.00
#
_symmetry.space_group_name_H-M   'P 1'
#
loop_
_entity.id
_entity.type
_entity.pdbx_description
1 polymer ?
#
loop_
_entity_poly.entity_id
_entity_poly.type
_entity_poly.pdbx_seq_one_letter_code
_entity_poly.pdbx_strand_id
1 'polypeptide(L)'
;MKNILFFKLSLYFFALFFIPVSVANANEPLSLTLKETIERVLKNNISISVQSYNSKINAQFIFEKEAVFDPTIDFEFTIAEETRQSTTVSTLSDPKSRNKDYDWDLSVTQKFITGGDYEFSFDSNKSETSSSLSSLNPVYSTDLALTVTQPLLKDFGIDLNKREIYIAKNDQKISDHKFT
;
A
#
# COMPACT_ATOMS: atom_id res chain seq x y z
N MET A 1 -43.33 64.05 31.25
CA MET A 1 -42.20 63.33 30.61
C MET A 1 -42.41 61.80 30.43
N LYS A 2 -43.45 61.19 30.98
CA LYS A 2 -43.69 59.73 30.80
C LYS A 2 -44.39 59.34 29.48
N ASN A 3 -45.12 60.22 28.84
CA ASN A 3 -45.92 59.88 27.64
C ASN A 3 -45.11 59.86 26.33
N ILE A 4 -43.94 60.48 26.28
CA ILE A 4 -43.11 60.53 25.09
C ILE A 4 -42.35 59.22 24.90
N LEU A 5 -42.06 58.53 26.01
CA LEU A 5 -41.33 57.24 25.99
C LEU A 5 -42.20 56.12 25.44
N PHE A 6 -43.50 56.12 25.80
CA PHE A 6 -44.46 55.10 25.31
C PHE A 6 -44.76 55.29 23.81
N PHE A 7 -44.80 56.50 23.32
CA PHE A 7 -45.03 56.75 21.89
C PHE A 7 -43.86 56.35 21.01
N LYS A 8 -42.62 56.52 21.50
CA LYS A 8 -41.43 56.04 20.80
C LYS A 8 -41.32 54.52 20.80
N LEU A 9 -41.70 53.85 21.90
CA LEU A 9 -41.66 52.39 21.99
C LEU A 9 -42.72 51.72 21.08
N SER A 10 -43.93 52.36 20.95
CA SER A 10 -44.98 51.93 20.04
C SER A 10 -44.59 52.04 18.57
N LEU A 11 -43.82 53.08 18.21
CA LEU A 11 -43.38 53.30 16.84
C LEU A 11 -42.32 52.31 16.40
N TYR A 12 -41.47 51.86 17.33
CA TYR A 12 -40.46 50.79 17.04
C TYR A 12 -41.11 49.42 16.90
N PHE A 13 -42.18 49.13 17.63
CA PHE A 13 -42.94 47.90 17.55
C PHE A 13 -43.69 47.77 16.20
N PHE A 14 -44.12 48.86 15.60
CA PHE A 14 -44.82 48.87 14.31
C PHE A 14 -43.81 48.78 13.15
N ALA A 15 -42.58 49.29 13.32
CA ALA A 15 -41.53 49.18 12.30
C ALA A 15 -40.95 47.76 12.16
N LEU A 16 -41.08 46.92 13.20
CA LEU A 16 -40.57 45.55 13.18
C LEU A 16 -41.48 44.55 12.43
N PHE A 17 -42.68 44.98 12.02
CA PHE A 17 -43.66 44.14 11.30
C PHE A 17 -43.57 44.25 9.77
N PHE A 18 -42.73 45.15 9.27
CA PHE A 18 -42.44 45.27 7.84
C PHE A 18 -41.11 44.56 7.49
N ILE A 19 -41.01 43.27 7.79
CA ILE A 19 -39.98 42.45 7.18
C ILE A 19 -40.45 42.15 5.74
N PRO A 20 -39.75 42.59 4.70
CA PRO A 20 -40.09 42.20 3.33
C PRO A 20 -39.92 40.68 3.26
N VAL A 21 -41.00 39.96 3.15
CA VAL A 21 -40.98 38.55 2.75
C VAL A 21 -40.43 38.54 1.35
N SER A 22 -39.13 38.24 1.24
CA SER A 22 -38.53 37.98 -0.07
C SER A 22 -39.25 36.77 -0.64
N VAL A 23 -40.11 36.97 -1.58
CA VAL A 23 -40.74 35.93 -2.39
C VAL A 23 -39.58 35.23 -3.09
N ALA A 24 -39.21 34.06 -2.59
CA ALA A 24 -38.27 33.20 -3.27
C ALA A 24 -38.83 32.95 -4.67
N ASN A 25 -38.14 33.43 -5.68
CA ASN A 25 -38.50 33.18 -7.05
C ASN A 25 -38.57 31.66 -7.24
N ALA A 26 -39.77 31.15 -7.46
CA ALA A 26 -39.95 29.77 -7.84
C ALA A 26 -39.09 29.54 -9.09
N ASN A 27 -38.17 28.57 -8.96
CA ASN A 27 -37.26 28.20 -10.04
C ASN A 27 -38.07 28.08 -11.34
N GLU A 28 -37.58 28.75 -12.39
CA GLU A 28 -38.15 28.57 -13.71
C GLU A 28 -38.22 27.08 -14.05
N PRO A 29 -39.31 26.57 -14.62
CA PRO A 29 -39.40 25.16 -14.98
C PRO A 29 -38.25 24.84 -15.92
N LEU A 30 -37.36 23.93 -15.51
CA LEU A 30 -36.18 23.48 -16.27
C LEU A 30 -36.71 22.77 -17.54
N SER A 31 -36.79 23.48 -18.66
CA SER A 31 -37.14 22.89 -19.95
C SER A 31 -35.96 22.13 -20.51
N LEU A 32 -35.91 20.82 -20.27
CA LEU A 32 -34.88 19.95 -20.82
C LEU A 32 -35.37 19.33 -22.13
N THR A 33 -34.55 19.38 -23.15
CA THR A 33 -34.74 18.57 -24.34
C THR A 33 -34.42 17.11 -24.03
N LEU A 34 -34.98 16.19 -24.80
CA LEU A 34 -34.68 14.73 -24.64
C LEU A 34 -33.16 14.46 -24.69
N LYS A 35 -32.44 15.16 -25.58
CA LYS A 35 -30.98 15.02 -25.72
C LYS A 35 -30.25 15.50 -24.47
N GLU A 36 -30.60 16.69 -23.94
CA GLU A 36 -30.00 17.22 -22.71
C GLU A 36 -30.28 16.34 -21.50
N THR A 37 -31.49 15.74 -21.44
CA THR A 37 -31.84 14.81 -20.37
C THR A 37 -30.97 13.56 -20.43
N ILE A 38 -30.80 12.97 -21.62
CA ILE A 38 -29.94 11.79 -21.80
C ILE A 38 -28.49 12.14 -21.43
N GLU A 39 -27.94 13.23 -21.90
CA GLU A 39 -26.57 13.67 -21.57
C GLU A 39 -26.37 13.87 -20.06
N ARG A 40 -27.33 14.49 -19.38
CA ARG A 40 -27.28 14.70 -17.92
C ARG A 40 -27.37 13.38 -17.15
N VAL A 41 -28.25 12.46 -17.60
CA VAL A 41 -28.39 11.13 -16.99
C VAL A 41 -27.08 10.34 -17.16
N LEU A 42 -26.51 10.30 -18.35
CA LEU A 42 -25.25 9.61 -18.61
C LEU A 42 -24.10 10.20 -17.78
N LYS A 43 -23.99 11.52 -17.70
CA LYS A 43 -22.92 12.18 -16.95
C LYS A 43 -23.03 12.00 -15.44
N ASN A 44 -24.24 11.94 -14.89
CA ASN A 44 -24.48 11.90 -13.45
C ASN A 44 -24.90 10.49 -12.95
N ASN A 45 -24.92 9.49 -13.83
CA ASN A 45 -25.28 8.16 -13.44
C ASN A 45 -24.13 7.47 -12.70
N ILE A 46 -24.35 7.22 -11.40
CA ILE A 46 -23.36 6.59 -10.52
C ILE A 46 -23.02 5.18 -11.03
N SER A 47 -23.96 4.44 -11.60
CA SER A 47 -23.73 3.10 -12.13
C SER A 47 -22.72 3.12 -13.30
N ILE A 48 -22.84 4.10 -14.20
CA ILE A 48 -21.88 4.29 -15.30
C ILE A 48 -20.49 4.67 -14.74
N SER A 49 -20.46 5.53 -13.75
CA SER A 49 -19.20 5.90 -13.08
C SER A 49 -18.55 4.68 -12.42
N VAL A 50 -19.33 3.87 -11.68
CA VAL A 50 -18.84 2.63 -11.06
C VAL A 50 -18.29 1.68 -12.12
N GLN A 51 -19.01 1.49 -13.23
CA GLN A 51 -18.55 0.61 -14.31
C GLN A 51 -17.26 1.09 -14.96
N SER A 52 -17.11 2.42 -15.15
CA SER A 52 -15.86 3.03 -15.62
C SER A 52 -14.68 2.76 -14.65
N TYR A 53 -14.92 2.82 -13.34
CA TYR A 53 -13.89 2.49 -12.36
C TYR A 53 -13.55 0.99 -12.37
N ASN A 54 -14.51 0.10 -12.59
CA ASN A 54 -14.25 -1.33 -12.70
C ASN A 54 -13.28 -1.64 -13.86
N SER A 55 -13.46 -0.99 -15.03
CA SER A 55 -12.52 -1.13 -16.14
C SER A 55 -11.10 -0.69 -15.74
N LYS A 56 -10.97 0.46 -15.06
CA LYS A 56 -9.67 0.95 -14.58
C LYS A 56 -9.04 0.03 -13.54
N ILE A 57 -9.83 -0.54 -12.64
CA ILE A 57 -9.37 -1.51 -11.64
C ILE A 57 -8.84 -2.76 -12.35
N ASN A 58 -9.57 -3.30 -13.32
CA ASN A 58 -9.14 -4.46 -14.08
C ASN A 58 -7.84 -4.19 -14.88
N ALA A 59 -7.64 -2.96 -15.37
CA ALA A 59 -6.38 -2.56 -15.97
C ALA A 59 -5.22 -2.61 -14.95
N GLN A 60 -5.44 -2.22 -13.70
CA GLN A 60 -4.42 -2.31 -12.65
C GLN A 60 -4.07 -3.75 -12.26
N PHE A 61 -5.03 -4.68 -12.32
CA PHE A 61 -4.73 -6.10 -12.09
C PHE A 61 -3.73 -6.68 -13.07
N ILE A 62 -3.64 -6.16 -14.30
CA ILE A 62 -2.59 -6.59 -15.24
C ILE A 62 -1.21 -6.27 -14.66
N PHE A 63 -1.00 -5.03 -14.18
CA PHE A 63 0.26 -4.63 -13.57
C PHE A 63 0.57 -5.44 -12.32
N GLU A 64 -0.44 -5.73 -11.49
CA GLU A 64 -0.27 -6.62 -10.33
C GLU A 64 0.25 -8.01 -10.73
N LYS A 65 -0.28 -8.57 -11.81
CA LYS A 65 0.17 -9.88 -12.30
C LYS A 65 1.53 -9.82 -13.00
N GLU A 66 1.86 -8.70 -13.63
CA GLU A 66 3.18 -8.47 -14.22
C GLU A 66 4.24 -8.25 -13.14
N ALA A 67 3.90 -7.61 -12.01
CA ALA A 67 4.81 -7.34 -10.89
C ALA A 67 5.37 -8.61 -10.21
N VAL A 68 4.80 -9.77 -10.45
CA VAL A 68 5.36 -11.07 -9.98
C VAL A 68 6.76 -11.32 -10.55
N PHE A 69 7.08 -10.69 -11.69
CA PHE A 69 8.39 -10.80 -12.35
C PHE A 69 9.32 -9.62 -12.04
N ASP A 70 8.88 -8.66 -11.25
CA ASP A 70 9.74 -7.55 -10.83
C ASP A 70 10.75 -8.02 -9.77
N PRO A 71 11.96 -7.46 -9.78
CA PRO A 71 12.94 -7.77 -8.74
C PRO A 71 12.49 -7.23 -7.39
N THR A 72 12.64 -8.06 -6.36
CA THR A 72 12.44 -7.67 -4.96
C THR A 72 13.81 -7.51 -4.31
N ILE A 73 13.97 -6.42 -3.59
CA ILE A 73 15.18 -6.14 -2.79
C ILE A 73 14.75 -6.10 -1.34
N ASP A 74 15.33 -6.98 -0.55
CA ASP A 74 15.11 -7.06 0.88
C ASP A 74 16.40 -6.70 1.61
N PHE A 75 16.29 -5.82 2.59
CA PHE A 75 17.39 -5.47 3.47
C PHE A 75 16.93 -5.61 4.92
N GLU A 76 17.65 -6.43 5.67
CA GLU A 76 17.40 -6.64 7.09
C GLU A 76 18.65 -6.25 7.89
N PHE A 77 18.43 -5.58 9.01
CA PHE A 77 19.48 -5.29 9.97
C PHE A 77 18.99 -5.66 11.36
N THR A 78 19.67 -6.62 11.96
CA THR A 78 19.31 -7.16 13.28
C THR A 78 20.43 -6.92 14.27
N ILE A 79 20.07 -6.48 15.46
CA ILE A 79 20.97 -6.42 16.62
C ILE A 79 20.40 -7.34 17.69
N ALA A 80 21.16 -8.36 18.04
CA ALA A 80 20.81 -9.28 19.12
C ALA A 80 21.82 -9.17 20.27
N GLU A 81 21.34 -9.10 21.49
CA GLU A 81 22.17 -9.17 22.68
C GLU A 81 21.66 -10.28 23.59
N GLU A 82 22.53 -11.23 23.89
CA GLU A 82 22.23 -12.36 24.76
C GLU A 82 23.22 -12.41 25.93
N THR A 83 22.69 -12.52 27.13
CA THR A 83 23.49 -12.76 28.32
C THR A 83 23.20 -14.15 28.84
N ARG A 84 24.21 -15.02 28.83
CA ARG A 84 24.13 -16.37 29.35
C ARG A 84 24.89 -16.45 30.67
N GLN A 85 24.28 -17.11 31.65
CA GLN A 85 24.94 -17.46 32.90
C GLN A 85 25.39 -18.91 32.82
N SER A 86 26.68 -19.13 33.08
CA SER A 86 27.21 -20.50 33.13
C SER A 86 26.70 -21.19 34.37
N THR A 87 26.20 -22.39 34.21
CA THR A 87 25.84 -23.31 35.32
C THR A 87 27.02 -24.19 35.78
N THR A 88 28.13 -24.15 35.04
CA THR A 88 29.34 -24.95 35.35
C THR A 88 30.40 -24.02 35.92
N VAL A 89 30.88 -24.39 37.09
CA VAL A 89 31.99 -23.64 37.72
C VAL A 89 33.30 -24.07 37.04
N SER A 90 33.80 -23.18 36.18
CA SER A 90 35.14 -23.35 35.59
C SER A 90 36.01 -22.21 36.09
N THR A 91 37.21 -22.53 36.57
CA THR A 91 38.18 -21.53 37.04
C THR A 91 38.76 -20.66 35.93
N LEU A 92 38.42 -20.98 34.68
CA LEU A 92 38.93 -20.31 33.46
C LEU A 92 37.89 -19.47 32.71
N SER A 93 36.61 -19.54 33.08
CA SER A 93 35.56 -18.79 32.37
C SER A 93 34.80 -17.88 33.30
N ASP A 94 34.45 -16.71 32.77
CA ASP A 94 33.57 -15.74 33.44
C ASP A 94 32.18 -16.38 33.67
N PRO A 95 31.60 -16.29 34.89
CA PRO A 95 30.28 -16.87 35.18
C PRO A 95 29.15 -16.27 34.36
N LYS A 96 29.39 -15.14 33.72
CA LYS A 96 28.46 -14.49 32.80
C LYS A 96 29.14 -14.20 31.48
N SER A 97 28.57 -14.71 30.39
CA SER A 97 28.97 -14.35 29.03
C SER A 97 27.89 -13.52 28.38
N ARG A 98 28.26 -12.37 27.80
CA ARG A 98 27.41 -11.53 26.99
C ARG A 98 27.89 -11.66 25.56
N ASN A 99 26.97 -12.00 24.68
CA ASN A 99 27.19 -12.01 23.24
C ASN A 99 26.35 -10.91 22.60
N LYS A 100 26.91 -10.20 21.63
CA LYS A 100 26.22 -9.19 20.87
C LYS A 100 26.52 -9.41 19.41
N ASP A 101 25.44 -9.65 18.65
CA ASP A 101 25.49 -9.94 17.24
C ASP A 101 24.86 -8.81 16.45
N TYR A 102 25.49 -8.44 15.35
CA TYR A 102 25.01 -7.48 14.37
C TYR A 102 24.97 -8.19 13.04
N ASP A 103 23.76 -8.31 12.50
CA ASP A 103 23.53 -9.00 11.25
C ASP A 103 23.05 -7.98 10.19
N TRP A 104 23.63 -8.04 9.00
CA TRP A 104 23.22 -7.28 7.82
C TRP A 104 22.97 -8.26 6.69
N ASP A 105 21.73 -8.32 6.27
CA ASP A 105 21.31 -9.23 5.21
C ASP A 105 20.74 -8.41 4.08
N LEU A 106 21.27 -8.59 2.89
CA LEU A 106 20.79 -7.99 1.66
C LEU A 106 20.49 -9.10 0.67
N SER A 107 19.26 -9.18 0.20
CA SER A 107 18.90 -10.12 -0.85
C SER A 107 18.20 -9.43 -2.02
N VAL A 108 18.45 -9.94 -3.21
CA VAL A 108 17.77 -9.54 -4.45
C VAL A 108 17.25 -10.81 -5.11
N THR A 109 15.93 -10.90 -5.22
CA THR A 109 15.26 -12.04 -5.84
C THR A 109 14.45 -11.60 -7.04
N GLN A 110 14.42 -12.39 -8.11
CA GLN A 110 13.56 -12.15 -9.26
C GLN A 110 13.17 -13.45 -9.93
N LYS A 111 11.89 -13.53 -10.33
CA LYS A 111 11.38 -14.63 -11.14
C LYS A 111 11.53 -14.35 -12.62
N PHE A 112 11.89 -15.38 -13.38
CA PHE A 112 11.92 -15.33 -14.83
C PHE A 112 10.56 -15.75 -15.42
N ILE A 113 10.24 -15.19 -16.57
CA ILE A 113 9.05 -15.58 -17.34
C ILE A 113 9.09 -17.05 -17.79
N THR A 114 10.26 -17.70 -17.75
CA THR A 114 10.46 -19.12 -18.06
C THR A 114 10.08 -20.05 -16.90
N GLY A 115 9.80 -19.47 -15.72
CA GLY A 115 9.46 -20.20 -14.51
C GLY A 115 10.64 -20.43 -13.56
N GLY A 116 11.84 -19.97 -13.94
CA GLY A 116 12.99 -19.96 -13.03
C GLY A 116 13.04 -18.71 -12.16
N ASP A 117 14.04 -18.66 -11.30
CA ASP A 117 14.36 -17.51 -10.46
C ASP A 117 15.87 -17.39 -10.24
N TYR A 118 16.27 -16.22 -9.85
CA TYR A 118 17.59 -16.04 -9.24
C TYR A 118 17.45 -15.36 -7.88
N GLU A 119 18.38 -15.65 -7.03
CA GLU A 119 18.57 -15.03 -5.72
C GLU A 119 20.05 -14.67 -5.57
N PHE A 120 20.29 -13.40 -5.34
CA PHE A 120 21.58 -12.89 -4.91
C PHE A 120 21.48 -12.52 -3.45
N SER A 121 22.34 -13.09 -2.59
CA SER A 121 22.40 -12.74 -1.18
C SER A 121 23.78 -12.26 -0.78
N PHE A 122 23.79 -11.31 0.13
CA PHE A 122 24.95 -10.80 0.84
C PHE A 122 24.60 -10.77 2.33
N ASP A 123 25.21 -11.65 3.09
CA ASP A 123 24.98 -11.84 4.51
C ASP A 123 26.27 -11.46 5.25
N SER A 124 26.20 -10.61 6.25
CA SER A 124 27.35 -10.18 7.03
C SER A 124 26.98 -10.10 8.51
N ASN A 125 27.79 -10.79 9.33
CA ASN A 125 27.63 -10.83 10.77
C ASN A 125 28.88 -10.28 11.45
N LYS A 126 28.68 -9.46 12.50
CA LYS A 126 29.69 -9.09 13.47
C LYS A 126 29.27 -9.59 14.84
N SER A 127 30.04 -10.50 15.42
CA SER A 127 29.80 -11.04 16.75
C SER A 127 30.84 -10.55 17.76
N GLU A 128 30.35 -9.99 18.85
CA GLU A 128 31.14 -9.57 20.00
C GLU A 128 30.82 -10.47 21.20
N THR A 129 31.83 -10.92 21.93
CA THR A 129 31.63 -11.69 23.16
C THR A 129 32.45 -11.11 24.30
N SER A 130 31.88 -11.16 25.51
CA SER A 130 32.62 -10.84 26.74
C SER A 130 33.45 -12.00 27.26
N SER A 131 33.44 -13.17 26.62
CA SER A 131 34.19 -14.34 27.05
C SER A 131 35.68 -14.14 26.90
N SER A 132 36.42 -14.30 28.00
CA SER A 132 37.88 -14.27 28.01
C SER A 132 38.56 -15.44 27.28
N LEU A 133 37.80 -16.45 26.93
CA LEU A 133 38.27 -17.62 26.17
C LEU A 133 38.28 -17.41 24.65
N SER A 134 37.66 -16.35 24.17
CA SER A 134 37.66 -16.03 22.74
C SER A 134 38.99 -15.39 22.33
N SER A 135 39.67 -16.03 21.38
CA SER A 135 40.97 -15.53 20.87
C SER A 135 40.79 -14.36 19.88
N LEU A 136 39.62 -14.29 19.26
CA LEU A 136 39.23 -13.22 18.33
C LEU A 136 37.94 -12.55 18.82
N ASN A 137 37.95 -11.22 18.95
CA ASN A 137 36.80 -10.45 19.36
C ASN A 137 37.00 -8.99 18.93
N PRO A 138 36.12 -8.44 18.06
CA PRO A 138 34.97 -9.12 17.41
C PRO A 138 35.37 -10.10 16.31
N VAL A 139 34.43 -11.00 16.00
CA VAL A 139 34.51 -11.87 14.84
C VAL A 139 33.61 -11.33 13.74
N TYR A 140 34.09 -11.33 12.51
CA TYR A 140 33.34 -10.98 11.32
C TYR A 140 33.19 -12.20 10.43
N SER A 141 31.98 -12.41 9.92
CA SER A 141 31.68 -13.40 8.90
C SER A 141 30.93 -12.71 7.79
N THR A 142 31.29 -13.00 6.53
CA THR A 142 30.60 -12.42 5.38
C THR A 142 30.49 -13.48 4.31
N ASP A 143 29.27 -13.67 3.82
CA ASP A 143 28.93 -14.62 2.79
C ASP A 143 28.27 -13.89 1.61
N LEU A 144 28.61 -14.31 0.42
CA LEU A 144 28.04 -13.83 -0.83
C LEU A 144 27.62 -15.06 -1.65
N ALA A 145 26.36 -15.11 -2.02
CA ALA A 145 25.85 -16.22 -2.82
C ALA A 145 25.02 -15.73 -4.00
N LEU A 146 25.09 -16.45 -5.11
CA LEU A 146 24.21 -16.31 -6.26
C LEU A 146 23.65 -17.67 -6.61
N THR A 147 22.35 -17.82 -6.44
CA THR A 147 21.61 -19.04 -6.75
C THR A 147 20.73 -18.77 -7.96
N VAL A 148 20.75 -19.66 -8.93
CA VAL A 148 19.85 -19.62 -10.11
C VAL A 148 19.16 -20.98 -10.19
N THR A 149 17.83 -20.94 -10.19
CA THR A 149 16.99 -22.12 -10.27
C THR A 149 16.18 -22.07 -11.56
N GLN A 150 16.24 -23.11 -12.39
CA GLN A 150 15.42 -23.22 -13.59
C GLN A 150 14.76 -24.59 -13.66
N PRO A 151 13.42 -24.66 -13.49
CA PRO A 151 12.69 -25.90 -13.74
C PRO A 151 12.76 -26.24 -15.23
N LEU A 152 12.89 -27.53 -15.54
CA LEU A 152 13.04 -28.00 -16.92
C LEU A 152 11.80 -28.73 -17.46
N LEU A 153 10.91 -29.17 -16.57
CA LEU A 153 9.70 -29.92 -16.94
C LEU A 153 8.43 -29.28 -16.33
N LYS A 154 8.19 -29.54 -15.05
CA LYS A 154 7.05 -28.94 -14.34
C LYS A 154 7.32 -27.44 -14.16
N ASP A 155 6.30 -26.61 -14.36
CA ASP A 155 6.35 -25.16 -14.20
C ASP A 155 7.30 -24.43 -15.18
N PHE A 156 7.80 -25.14 -16.21
CA PHE A 156 8.60 -24.57 -17.29
C PHE A 156 7.71 -24.04 -18.42
N GLY A 157 8.05 -22.88 -18.92
CA GLY A 157 7.47 -22.31 -20.14
C GLY A 157 6.80 -20.95 -19.93
N ILE A 158 6.91 -20.11 -20.93
CA ILE A 158 6.46 -18.70 -20.88
C ILE A 158 4.95 -18.62 -20.76
N ASP A 159 4.21 -19.43 -21.53
CA ASP A 159 2.75 -19.36 -21.55
C ASP A 159 2.14 -19.79 -20.22
N LEU A 160 2.75 -20.80 -19.58
CA LEU A 160 2.31 -21.27 -18.28
C LEU A 160 2.52 -20.18 -17.21
N ASN A 161 3.70 -19.58 -17.18
CA ASN A 161 4.04 -18.58 -16.17
C ASN A 161 3.35 -17.23 -16.39
N LYS A 162 2.98 -16.90 -17.63
CA LYS A 162 2.20 -15.70 -17.97
C LYS A 162 0.70 -15.93 -17.98
N ARG A 163 0.21 -17.11 -17.63
CA ARG A 163 -1.22 -17.44 -17.67
C ARG A 163 -2.09 -16.42 -16.93
N GLU A 164 -1.69 -16.03 -15.73
CA GLU A 164 -2.44 -15.06 -14.91
C GLU A 164 -2.50 -13.68 -15.57
N ILE A 165 -1.44 -13.27 -16.27
CA ILE A 165 -1.41 -12.02 -17.05
C ILE A 165 -2.40 -12.11 -18.21
N TYR A 166 -2.46 -13.24 -18.91
CA TYR A 166 -3.42 -13.44 -20.01
C TYR A 166 -4.86 -13.42 -19.52
N ILE A 167 -5.11 -14.03 -18.35
CA ILE A 167 -6.44 -14.00 -17.72
C ILE A 167 -6.81 -12.55 -17.38
N ALA A 168 -5.94 -11.81 -16.69
CA ALA A 168 -6.18 -10.41 -16.34
C ALA A 168 -6.44 -9.52 -17.58
N LYS A 169 -5.70 -9.73 -18.66
CA LYS A 169 -5.90 -9.03 -19.95
C LYS A 169 -7.26 -9.35 -20.58
N ASN A 170 -7.72 -10.58 -20.46
CA ASN A 170 -9.05 -10.95 -20.94
C ASN A 170 -10.18 -10.36 -20.06
N ASP A 171 -9.99 -10.36 -18.74
CA ASP A 171 -10.95 -9.77 -17.80
C ASP A 171 -11.11 -8.27 -18.02
N GLN A 172 -9.99 -7.55 -18.29
CA GLN A 172 -10.05 -6.15 -18.69
C GLN A 172 -10.89 -5.97 -19.96
N LYS A 173 -10.63 -6.76 -21.03
CA LYS A 173 -11.41 -6.67 -22.27
C LYS A 173 -12.89 -6.93 -22.04
N ILE A 174 -13.24 -7.92 -21.21
CA ILE A 174 -14.62 -8.21 -20.84
C ILE A 174 -15.26 -7.02 -20.12
N SER A 175 -14.50 -6.37 -19.22
CA SER A 175 -14.97 -5.18 -18.50
C SER A 175 -15.19 -3.99 -19.44
N ASP A 176 -14.29 -3.79 -20.39
CA ASP A 176 -14.41 -2.73 -21.39
C ASP A 176 -15.65 -2.93 -22.28
N HIS A 177 -15.90 -4.17 -22.74
CA HIS A 177 -17.12 -4.49 -23.51
C HIS A 177 -18.41 -4.35 -22.72
N LYS A 178 -18.38 -4.56 -21.40
CA LYS A 178 -19.56 -4.32 -20.54
C LYS A 178 -19.84 -2.83 -20.33
N PHE A 179 -18.82 -1.99 -20.47
CA PHE A 179 -18.94 -0.55 -20.33
C PHE A 179 -19.40 0.15 -21.62
N THR A 180 -19.13 -0.44 -22.78
CA THR A 180 -19.53 0.10 -24.09
C THR A 180 -20.96 -0.26 -24.44
#